data_3385e140e605acf8c03e46c921e7246d
#
_entry.id   3385e140e605acf8c03e46c921e7246d
#
_cell.length_a   1.000
_cell.length_b   1.000
_cell.length_c   1.000
_cell.angle_alpha   90.00
_cell.angle_beta   90.00
_cell.angle_gamma   90.00
#
_symmetry.space_group_name_H-M   'P 1'
#
loop_
_entity.id
_entity.type
_entity.pdbx_description
1 polymer ?
#
loop_
_entity_poly.entity_id
_entity_poly.type
_entity_poly.pdbx_seq_one_letter_code
_entity_poly.pdbx_strand_id
1 'polypeptide(L)'
;VCSSAIKEIDNLITLGVGDDISFEIDLDKKISLKKIQMYDYTVNHFLFFKIILKYIRRLITFRTKLNNLTYSVKNYFNFIKFNKKSNVNLFKKRVTEKIEKDFDITLDEILDNAESEKNLLKLDIEGGEYSIIDSINKNHLKIKLLIVEFHLINKKKDLFIKSVKNLINNFDIIHIHANNYFELKENDDFFEVCEITFVNKKINKFRER
;
A
#
# COMPACT_ATOMS: atom_id res chain seq x y z
N VAL A 1 2.94 -2.73 -12.94
CA VAL A 1 3.19 -4.10 -12.43
C VAL A 1 3.12 -5.09 -13.61
N CYS A 2 4.09 -6.01 -13.71
CA CYS A 2 4.18 -6.97 -14.80
C CYS A 2 2.92 -7.86 -14.85
N SER A 3 2.22 -7.88 -15.99
CA SER A 3 0.91 -8.55 -16.15
C SER A 3 0.96 -10.07 -15.89
N SER A 4 2.12 -10.70 -16.08
CA SER A 4 2.29 -12.15 -15.80
C SER A 4 2.43 -12.46 -14.32
N ALA A 5 3.10 -11.60 -13.53
CA ALA A 5 3.25 -11.80 -12.09
C ALA A 5 1.92 -11.63 -11.34
N ILE A 6 1.02 -10.78 -11.84
CA ILE A 6 -0.29 -10.52 -11.23
C ILE A 6 -1.25 -11.70 -11.38
N LYS A 7 -1.23 -12.41 -12.52
CA LYS A 7 -2.20 -13.47 -12.84
C LYS A 7 -2.25 -14.64 -11.85
N GLU A 8 -1.20 -14.81 -11.06
CA GLU A 8 -1.12 -15.90 -10.09
C GLU A 8 -1.36 -15.44 -8.65
N ILE A 9 -1.84 -14.21 -8.44
CA ILE A 9 -2.19 -13.68 -7.12
C ILE A 9 -3.60 -14.14 -6.75
N ASP A 10 -3.75 -14.70 -5.57
CA ASP A 10 -5.04 -15.07 -5.00
C ASP A 10 -5.59 -13.96 -4.10
N ASN A 11 -4.76 -13.38 -3.26
CA ASN A 11 -5.16 -12.43 -2.24
C ASN A 11 -4.41 -11.10 -2.36
N LEU A 12 -5.11 -10.03 -2.02
CA LEU A 12 -4.52 -8.71 -1.79
C LEU A 12 -4.56 -8.38 -0.30
N ILE A 13 -3.43 -7.94 0.22
CA ILE A 13 -3.29 -7.41 1.58
C ILE A 13 -2.76 -5.98 1.43
N THR A 14 -3.57 -4.99 1.83
CA THR A 14 -3.18 -3.57 1.81
C THR A 14 -2.99 -3.07 3.24
N LEU A 15 -1.81 -2.52 3.52
CA LEU A 15 -1.47 -1.86 4.78
C LEU A 15 -1.35 -0.36 4.52
N GLY A 16 -2.26 0.43 5.12
CA GLY A 16 -2.47 1.82 4.77
C GLY A 16 -3.36 1.96 3.53
N VAL A 17 -4.58 2.37 3.71
CA VAL A 17 -5.61 2.40 2.66
C VAL A 17 -5.86 3.84 2.18
N GLY A 18 -5.86 4.77 3.13
CA GLY A 18 -6.16 6.18 2.83
C GLY A 18 -7.58 6.39 2.30
N ASP A 19 -7.75 7.46 1.53
CA ASP A 19 -9.03 7.85 0.93
C ASP A 19 -9.17 7.45 -0.55
N ASP A 20 -8.16 6.82 -1.13
CA ASP A 20 -8.15 6.35 -2.52
C ASP A 20 -7.87 4.85 -2.61
N ILE A 21 -8.90 4.08 -2.94
CA ILE A 21 -8.84 2.63 -3.13
C ILE A 21 -8.91 2.24 -4.61
N SER A 22 -8.50 3.13 -5.50
CA SER A 22 -8.54 2.87 -6.95
C SER A 22 -7.67 1.68 -7.35
N PHE A 23 -6.52 1.52 -6.70
CA PHE A 23 -5.61 0.40 -6.92
C PHE A 23 -6.29 -0.95 -6.61
N GLU A 24 -6.91 -1.08 -5.43
CA GLU A 24 -7.59 -2.29 -4.98
C GLU A 24 -8.76 -2.66 -5.91
N ILE A 25 -9.55 -1.65 -6.29
CA ILE A 25 -10.67 -1.83 -7.21
C ILE A 25 -10.19 -2.28 -8.59
N ASP A 26 -9.16 -1.64 -9.14
CA ASP A 26 -8.69 -1.94 -10.48
C ASP A 26 -7.94 -3.27 -10.55
N LEU A 27 -7.23 -3.65 -9.48
CA LEU A 27 -6.61 -4.95 -9.38
C LEU A 27 -7.68 -6.06 -9.33
N ASP A 28 -8.70 -5.92 -8.47
CA ASP A 28 -9.78 -6.90 -8.35
C ASP A 28 -10.58 -7.09 -9.64
N LYS A 29 -10.81 -6.01 -10.41
CA LYS A 29 -11.40 -6.11 -11.75
C LYS A 29 -10.55 -6.90 -12.75
N LYS A 30 -9.21 -6.80 -12.64
CA LYS A 30 -8.28 -7.43 -13.59
C LYS A 30 -8.08 -8.92 -13.33
N ILE A 31 -8.07 -9.35 -12.08
CA ILE A 31 -7.68 -10.73 -11.72
C ILE A 31 -8.67 -11.47 -10.82
N SER A 32 -9.79 -10.86 -10.46
CA SER A 32 -10.84 -11.47 -9.61
C SER A 32 -10.27 -12.12 -8.34
N LEU A 33 -9.78 -11.29 -7.42
CA LEU A 33 -9.15 -11.72 -6.18
C LEU A 33 -10.08 -12.56 -5.30
N LYS A 34 -9.56 -13.62 -4.70
CA LYS A 34 -10.32 -14.48 -3.78
C LYS A 34 -10.61 -13.75 -2.46
N LYS A 35 -9.62 -13.03 -1.93
CA LYS A 35 -9.72 -12.32 -0.66
C LYS A 35 -8.97 -11.00 -0.74
N ILE A 36 -9.57 -9.94 -0.22
CA ILE A 36 -8.96 -8.61 -0.10
C ILE A 36 -9.05 -8.21 1.37
N GLN A 37 -7.91 -7.99 1.98
CA GLN A 37 -7.77 -7.57 3.37
C GLN A 37 -7.10 -6.20 3.41
N MET A 38 -7.81 -5.22 3.94
CA MET A 38 -7.35 -3.85 4.04
C MET A 38 -7.19 -3.49 5.52
N TYR A 39 -6.05 -2.98 5.91
CA TYR A 39 -5.72 -2.61 7.29
C TYR A 39 -5.43 -1.12 7.36
N ASP A 40 -6.32 -0.39 8.04
CA ASP A 40 -6.14 1.04 8.29
C ASP A 40 -6.99 1.48 9.48
N TYR A 41 -6.38 2.00 10.53
CA TYR A 41 -7.07 2.46 11.72
C TYR A 41 -7.67 3.87 11.56
N THR A 42 -7.24 4.62 10.54
CA THR A 42 -7.65 6.01 10.31
C THR A 42 -8.87 6.13 9.41
N VAL A 43 -9.07 5.16 8.50
CA VAL A 43 -10.12 5.20 7.49
C VAL A 43 -11.50 4.94 8.10
N ASN A 44 -12.36 5.95 7.98
CA ASN A 44 -13.76 5.89 8.40
C ASN A 44 -14.59 6.92 7.64
N HIS A 45 -15.91 6.90 7.78
CA HIS A 45 -16.81 7.85 7.14
C HIS A 45 -16.50 9.31 7.47
N PHE A 46 -15.99 9.57 8.68
CA PHE A 46 -15.63 10.93 9.12
C PHE A 46 -14.40 11.46 8.38
N LEU A 47 -13.44 10.62 8.02
CA LEU A 47 -12.30 11.01 7.18
C LEU A 47 -12.79 11.54 5.83
N PHE A 48 -13.62 10.76 5.13
CA PHE A 48 -14.18 11.19 3.84
C PHE A 48 -14.99 12.48 3.95
N PHE A 49 -15.80 12.60 5.01
CA PHE A 49 -16.56 13.83 5.26
C PHE A 49 -15.65 15.04 5.44
N LYS A 50 -14.55 14.92 6.21
CA LYS A 50 -13.55 15.99 6.36
C LYS A 50 -12.92 16.37 5.02
N ILE A 51 -12.57 15.40 4.18
CA ILE A 51 -11.97 15.62 2.87
C ILE A 51 -12.94 16.34 1.96
N ILE A 52 -14.19 15.90 1.88
CA ILE A 52 -15.24 16.55 1.07
C ILE A 52 -15.45 18.01 1.54
N LEU A 53 -15.57 18.26 2.86
CA LEU A 53 -15.70 19.59 3.41
C LEU A 53 -14.49 20.48 3.09
N LYS A 54 -13.28 19.91 3.13
CA LYS A 54 -12.04 20.63 2.72
C LYS A 54 -12.13 21.08 1.26
N TYR A 55 -12.60 20.23 0.35
CA TYR A 55 -12.74 20.61 -1.05
C TYR A 55 -13.90 21.60 -1.29
N ILE A 56 -15.01 21.51 -0.57
CA ILE A 56 -16.09 22.51 -0.60
C ILE A 56 -15.55 23.88 -0.19
N ARG A 57 -14.84 23.98 0.94
CA ARG A 57 -14.24 25.23 1.41
C ARG A 57 -13.23 25.80 0.40
N ARG A 58 -12.39 24.94 -0.19
CA ARG A 58 -11.43 25.36 -1.22
C ARG A 58 -12.11 25.80 -2.52
N LEU A 59 -13.24 25.22 -2.88
CA LEU A 59 -14.01 25.62 -4.04
C LEU A 59 -14.63 27.00 -3.85
N ILE A 60 -15.24 27.27 -2.67
CA ILE A 60 -15.80 28.58 -2.31
C ILE A 60 -14.71 29.67 -2.34
N THR A 61 -13.48 29.33 -1.95
CA THR A 61 -12.34 30.26 -1.97
C THR A 61 -11.56 30.27 -3.28
N PHE A 62 -12.08 29.65 -4.37
CA PHE A 62 -11.44 29.53 -5.69
C PHE A 62 -10.05 28.91 -5.68
N ARG A 63 -9.72 28.09 -4.64
CA ARG A 63 -8.42 27.44 -4.48
C ARG A 63 -8.36 26.02 -5.03
N THR A 64 -9.44 25.54 -5.63
CA THR A 64 -9.51 24.19 -6.25
C THR A 64 -10.53 24.18 -7.39
N LYS A 65 -10.45 23.17 -8.25
CA LYS A 65 -11.40 22.94 -9.34
C LYS A 65 -12.53 22.04 -8.84
N LEU A 66 -13.72 22.17 -9.46
CA LEU A 66 -14.90 21.33 -9.18
C LEU A 66 -14.57 19.82 -9.34
N ASN A 67 -13.69 19.48 -10.28
CA ASN A 67 -13.27 18.10 -10.52
C ASN A 67 -12.66 17.42 -9.27
N ASN A 68 -11.97 18.16 -8.41
CA ASN A 68 -11.38 17.58 -7.21
C ASN A 68 -12.46 17.23 -6.16
N LEU A 69 -13.51 18.05 -6.07
CA LEU A 69 -14.66 17.74 -5.21
C LEU A 69 -15.43 16.54 -5.73
N THR A 70 -15.74 16.49 -7.02
CA THR A 70 -16.44 15.35 -7.64
C THR A 70 -15.64 14.06 -7.51
N TYR A 71 -14.31 14.12 -7.64
CA TYR A 71 -13.41 13.00 -7.42
C TYR A 71 -13.49 12.47 -5.98
N SER A 72 -13.41 13.35 -4.96
CA SER A 72 -13.51 12.96 -3.56
C SER A 72 -14.86 12.31 -3.23
N VAL A 73 -15.95 12.86 -3.75
CA VAL A 73 -17.29 12.28 -3.58
C VAL A 73 -17.37 10.90 -4.24
N LYS A 74 -16.85 10.77 -5.48
CA LYS A 74 -16.79 9.48 -6.19
C LYS A 74 -15.98 8.44 -5.42
N ASN A 75 -14.82 8.82 -4.86
CA ASN A 75 -13.99 7.92 -4.04
C ASN A 75 -14.75 7.42 -2.82
N TYR A 76 -15.50 8.28 -2.13
CA TYR A 76 -16.32 7.86 -1.01
C TYR A 76 -17.39 6.83 -1.40
N PHE A 77 -18.11 7.03 -2.50
CA PHE A 77 -19.09 6.05 -2.99
C PHE A 77 -18.43 4.74 -3.44
N ASN A 78 -17.27 4.82 -4.10
CA ASN A 78 -16.48 3.65 -4.48
C ASN A 78 -16.06 2.87 -3.23
N PHE A 79 -15.59 3.54 -2.20
CA PHE A 79 -15.22 2.93 -0.92
C PHE A 79 -16.40 2.19 -0.28
N ILE A 80 -17.58 2.81 -0.19
CA ILE A 80 -18.78 2.16 0.36
C ILE A 80 -19.16 0.93 -0.47
N LYS A 81 -19.18 1.06 -1.80
CA LYS A 81 -19.55 -0.03 -2.70
C LYS A 81 -18.56 -1.19 -2.63
N PHE A 82 -17.27 -0.89 -2.58
CA PHE A 82 -16.22 -1.90 -2.56
C PHE A 82 -16.23 -2.70 -1.26
N ASN A 83 -16.38 -2.04 -0.11
CA ASN A 83 -16.46 -2.70 1.20
C ASN A 83 -17.72 -3.56 1.41
N LYS A 84 -18.70 -3.50 0.51
CA LYS A 84 -19.88 -4.38 0.54
C LYS A 84 -19.67 -5.71 -0.20
N LYS A 85 -18.55 -5.89 -0.89
CA LYS A 85 -18.23 -7.15 -1.56
C LYS A 85 -17.91 -8.22 -0.52
N SER A 86 -18.34 -9.46 -0.76
CA SER A 86 -18.16 -10.59 0.16
C SER A 86 -16.69 -11.01 0.35
N ASN A 87 -15.82 -10.72 -0.63
CA ASN A 87 -14.40 -11.02 -0.57
C ASN A 87 -13.54 -9.87 -0.03
N VAL A 88 -14.14 -8.73 0.38
CA VAL A 88 -13.45 -7.55 0.89
C VAL A 88 -13.66 -7.38 2.38
N ASN A 89 -12.59 -7.22 3.13
CA ASN A 89 -12.60 -6.99 4.57
C ASN A 89 -11.73 -5.78 4.92
N LEU A 90 -12.31 -4.80 5.59
CA LEU A 90 -11.59 -3.66 6.16
C LEU A 90 -11.44 -3.84 7.66
N PHE A 91 -10.20 -3.89 8.12
CA PHE A 91 -9.83 -3.98 9.53
C PHE A 91 -9.34 -2.63 10.04
N LYS A 92 -9.97 -2.09 11.07
CA LYS A 92 -9.55 -0.85 11.74
C LYS A 92 -8.37 -1.12 12.68
N LYS A 93 -7.28 -1.56 12.08
CA LYS A 93 -6.06 -1.93 12.80
C LYS A 93 -4.86 -1.14 12.28
N ARG A 94 -3.93 -0.80 13.18
CA ARG A 94 -2.63 -0.21 12.86
C ARG A 94 -1.61 -1.34 12.78
N VAL A 95 -0.91 -1.41 11.67
CA VAL A 95 0.15 -2.42 11.50
C VAL A 95 1.44 -1.91 12.14
N THR A 96 2.01 -2.72 13.03
CA THR A 96 3.19 -2.38 13.83
C THR A 96 4.11 -3.59 13.97
N GLU A 97 5.36 -3.35 14.36
CA GLU A 97 6.29 -4.43 14.72
C GLU A 97 5.86 -5.14 16.01
N LYS A 98 5.36 -4.37 17.00
CA LYS A 98 4.94 -4.87 18.32
C LYS A 98 3.58 -4.31 18.68
N ILE A 99 2.76 -5.14 19.30
CA ILE A 99 1.45 -4.74 19.82
C ILE A 99 1.64 -3.91 21.08
N GLU A 100 1.20 -2.66 21.03
CA GLU A 100 1.20 -1.73 22.16
C GLU A 100 -0.22 -1.30 22.54
N LYS A 101 -1.17 -1.41 21.62
CA LYS A 101 -2.56 -0.96 21.77
C LYS A 101 -3.52 -2.00 21.21
N ASP A 102 -4.75 -1.99 21.66
CA ASP A 102 -5.80 -2.94 21.25
C ASP A 102 -6.11 -2.91 19.74
N PHE A 103 -5.83 -1.79 19.08
CA PHE A 103 -6.01 -1.66 17.64
C PHE A 103 -4.73 -1.97 16.83
N ASP A 104 -3.65 -2.40 17.46
CA ASP A 104 -2.45 -2.84 16.77
C ASP A 104 -2.61 -4.29 16.28
N ILE A 105 -1.87 -4.60 15.21
CA ILE A 105 -1.73 -5.94 14.65
C ILE A 105 -0.34 -6.07 14.04
N THR A 106 0.27 -7.23 14.12
CA THR A 106 1.55 -7.50 13.49
C THR A 106 1.37 -8.06 12.07
N LEU A 107 2.39 -7.88 11.22
CA LEU A 107 2.39 -8.47 9.89
C LEU A 107 2.37 -10.01 9.96
N ASP A 108 3.02 -10.59 10.97
CA ASP A 108 3.03 -12.05 11.18
C ASP A 108 1.60 -12.57 11.36
N GLU A 109 0.79 -11.94 12.24
CA GLU A 109 -0.61 -12.32 12.44
C GLU A 109 -1.47 -12.14 11.16
N ILE A 110 -1.23 -11.07 10.40
CA ILE A 110 -1.94 -10.82 9.13
C ILE A 110 -1.66 -11.95 8.13
N LEU A 111 -0.39 -12.32 7.98
CA LEU A 111 0.03 -13.33 7.01
C LEU A 111 -0.32 -14.76 7.46
N ASP A 112 -0.37 -15.02 8.76
CA ASP A 112 -0.86 -16.29 9.29
C ASP A 112 -2.36 -16.49 8.98
N ASN A 113 -3.14 -15.42 9.00
CA ASN A 113 -4.57 -15.42 8.69
C ASN A 113 -4.89 -15.32 7.19
N ALA A 114 -3.88 -15.19 6.33
CA ALA A 114 -4.10 -14.99 4.90
C ALA A 114 -4.50 -16.26 4.13
N GLU A 115 -4.27 -17.46 4.70
CA GLU A 115 -4.66 -18.77 4.15
C GLU A 115 -4.13 -19.06 2.73
N SER A 116 -3.13 -18.33 2.26
CA SER A 116 -2.54 -18.47 0.92
C SER A 116 -1.07 -18.05 0.93
N GLU A 117 -0.27 -18.67 0.06
CA GLU A 117 1.12 -18.27 -0.24
C GLU A 117 1.19 -17.34 -1.47
N LYS A 118 0.06 -17.04 -2.10
CA LYS A 118 -0.01 -16.22 -3.33
C LYS A 118 -0.54 -14.82 -3.00
N ASN A 119 0.04 -14.19 -2.00
CA ASN A 119 -0.37 -12.86 -1.59
C ASN A 119 0.38 -11.77 -2.35
N LEU A 120 -0.35 -10.73 -2.77
CA LEU A 120 0.20 -9.42 -3.03
C LEU A 120 0.09 -8.60 -1.74
N LEU A 121 1.22 -8.10 -1.25
CA LEU A 121 1.29 -7.22 -0.09
C LEU A 121 1.61 -5.81 -0.57
N LYS A 122 0.71 -4.85 -0.31
CA LYS A 122 0.92 -3.41 -0.56
C LYS A 122 1.12 -2.70 0.78
N LEU A 123 2.17 -1.91 0.88
CA LEU A 123 2.50 -1.09 2.04
C LEU A 123 2.51 0.39 1.65
N ASP A 124 1.72 1.17 2.37
CA ASP A 124 1.65 2.62 2.27
C ASP A 124 1.22 3.17 3.65
N ILE A 125 2.13 3.13 4.63
CA ILE A 125 1.86 3.39 6.05
C ILE A 125 2.62 4.59 6.61
N GLU A 126 2.90 5.57 5.71
CA GLU A 126 3.34 6.92 6.05
C GLU A 126 4.59 6.97 6.97
N GLY A 127 5.60 6.14 6.65
CA GLY A 127 6.89 6.08 7.36
C GLY A 127 7.01 4.95 8.37
N GLY A 128 6.00 4.09 8.51
CA GLY A 128 6.02 2.86 9.30
C GLY A 128 6.61 1.65 8.57
N GLU A 129 6.84 1.75 7.25
CA GLU A 129 7.31 0.66 6.38
C GLU A 129 8.60 0.04 6.90
N TYR A 130 9.50 0.88 7.39
CA TYR A 130 10.83 0.48 7.87
C TYR A 130 10.80 -0.48 9.06
N SER A 131 9.80 -0.38 9.91
CA SER A 131 9.68 -1.19 11.13
C SER A 131 9.26 -2.63 10.88
N ILE A 132 8.65 -2.91 9.71
CA ILE A 132 8.12 -4.25 9.39
C ILE A 132 8.92 -5.00 8.32
N ILE A 133 10.04 -4.44 7.85
CA ILE A 133 10.89 -5.07 6.82
C ILE A 133 11.40 -6.44 7.25
N ASP A 134 11.80 -6.59 8.50
CA ASP A 134 12.31 -7.87 9.01
C ASP A 134 11.19 -8.93 9.07
N SER A 135 9.97 -8.53 9.42
CA SER A 135 8.80 -9.41 9.36
C SER A 135 8.43 -9.80 7.92
N ILE A 136 8.57 -8.89 6.94
CA ILE A 136 8.40 -9.22 5.51
C ILE A 136 9.39 -10.29 5.09
N ASN A 137 10.68 -10.13 5.42
CA ASN A 137 11.71 -11.10 5.07
C ASN A 137 11.51 -12.46 5.76
N LYS A 138 11.11 -12.47 7.01
CA LYS A 138 10.77 -13.69 7.75
C LYS A 138 9.64 -14.46 7.06
N ASN A 139 8.63 -13.76 6.57
CA ASN A 139 7.43 -14.32 5.95
C ASN A 139 7.48 -14.30 4.40
N HIS A 140 8.66 -14.14 3.78
CA HIS A 140 8.78 -13.94 2.33
C HIS A 140 8.11 -15.05 1.51
N LEU A 141 8.04 -16.29 2.00
CA LEU A 141 7.40 -17.41 1.30
C LEU A 141 5.89 -17.25 1.13
N LYS A 142 5.23 -16.46 1.98
CA LYS A 142 3.80 -16.13 1.89
C LYS A 142 3.52 -14.93 0.99
N ILE A 143 4.56 -14.22 0.51
CA ILE A 143 4.45 -13.00 -0.28
C ILE A 143 4.99 -13.27 -1.68
N LYS A 144 4.12 -13.25 -2.67
CA LYS A 144 4.50 -13.42 -4.07
C LYS A 144 4.93 -12.12 -4.72
N LEU A 145 4.17 -11.07 -4.46
CA LEU A 145 4.42 -9.73 -4.96
C LEU A 145 4.35 -8.75 -3.79
N LEU A 146 5.30 -7.81 -3.74
CA LEU A 146 5.38 -6.80 -2.70
C LEU A 146 5.46 -5.42 -3.35
N ILE A 147 4.61 -4.49 -2.93
CA ILE A 147 4.66 -3.08 -3.31
C ILE A 147 4.89 -2.29 -2.03
N VAL A 148 5.93 -1.48 -2.00
CA VAL A 148 6.24 -0.63 -0.85
C VAL A 148 6.38 0.80 -1.31
N GLU A 149 5.57 1.69 -0.75
CA GLU A 149 5.77 3.13 -0.84
C GLU A 149 6.59 3.57 0.37
N PHE A 150 7.86 3.86 0.14
CA PHE A 150 8.78 4.34 1.16
C PHE A 150 8.65 5.85 1.33
N HIS A 151 8.42 6.29 2.56
CA HIS A 151 8.30 7.70 2.94
C HIS A 151 9.50 8.22 3.71
N LEU A 152 9.65 9.56 3.76
CA LEU A 152 10.68 10.24 4.54
C LEU A 152 12.11 9.82 4.14
N ILE A 153 12.35 9.52 2.86
CA ILE A 153 13.63 8.94 2.39
C ILE A 153 14.79 9.87 2.68
N ASN A 154 14.65 11.19 2.42
CA ASN A 154 15.71 12.16 2.72
C ASN A 154 16.11 12.20 4.19
N LYS A 155 15.14 12.03 5.10
CA LYS A 155 15.38 12.01 6.55
C LYS A 155 15.90 10.65 7.05
N LYS A 156 15.60 9.56 6.32
CA LYS A 156 15.88 8.18 6.72
C LYS A 156 16.72 7.43 5.68
N LYS A 157 17.62 8.13 4.97
CA LYS A 157 18.38 7.61 3.82
C LYS A 157 19.07 6.27 4.11
N ASP A 158 19.81 6.18 5.21
CA ASP A 158 20.53 4.95 5.58
C ASP A 158 19.56 3.81 5.89
N LEU A 159 18.42 4.11 6.53
CA LEU A 159 17.38 3.14 6.83
C LEU A 159 16.68 2.66 5.56
N PHE A 160 16.43 3.56 4.61
CA PHE A 160 15.90 3.20 3.29
C PHE A 160 16.84 2.24 2.55
N ILE A 161 18.12 2.61 2.45
CA ILE A 161 19.13 1.77 1.78
C ILE A 161 19.24 0.40 2.46
N LYS A 162 19.28 0.37 3.80
CA LYS A 162 19.31 -0.87 4.58
C LYS A 162 18.07 -1.73 4.32
N SER A 163 16.88 -1.12 4.30
CA SER A 163 15.62 -1.81 4.05
C SER A 163 15.55 -2.43 2.66
N VAL A 164 15.92 -1.68 1.62
CA VAL A 164 15.96 -2.21 0.25
C VAL A 164 17.00 -3.32 0.13
N LYS A 165 18.22 -3.15 0.69
CA LYS A 165 19.24 -4.21 0.73
C LYS A 165 18.76 -5.47 1.43
N ASN A 166 17.97 -5.35 2.48
CA ASN A 166 17.40 -6.49 3.19
C ASN A 166 16.34 -7.20 2.34
N LEU A 167 15.45 -6.46 1.70
CA LEU A 167 14.41 -7.02 0.83
C LEU A 167 14.97 -7.74 -0.40
N ILE A 168 16.02 -7.23 -1.02
CA ILE A 168 16.61 -7.87 -2.21
C ILE A 168 17.32 -9.20 -1.93
N ASN A 169 17.44 -9.63 -0.67
CA ASN A 169 17.85 -11.01 -0.37
C ASN A 169 16.82 -12.04 -0.83
N ASN A 170 15.53 -11.73 -0.69
CA ASN A 170 14.42 -12.64 -1.00
C ASN A 170 13.59 -12.23 -2.22
N PHE A 171 13.72 -10.97 -2.67
CA PHE A 171 12.91 -10.41 -3.74
C PHE A 171 13.79 -9.79 -4.83
N ASP A 172 13.29 -9.77 -6.07
CA ASP A 172 13.87 -9.01 -7.18
C ASP A 172 13.04 -7.73 -7.38
N ILE A 173 13.70 -6.60 -7.61
CA ILE A 173 13.04 -5.35 -7.97
C ILE A 173 12.59 -5.45 -9.43
N ILE A 174 11.31 -5.17 -9.69
CA ILE A 174 10.74 -5.19 -11.04
C ILE A 174 10.22 -3.82 -11.50
N HIS A 175 10.01 -2.90 -10.57
CA HIS A 175 9.59 -1.53 -10.89
C HIS A 175 10.00 -0.57 -9.78
N ILE A 176 10.41 0.64 -10.15
CA ILE A 176 10.69 1.75 -9.25
C ILE A 176 9.96 2.97 -9.79
N HIS A 177 9.20 3.64 -8.96
CA HIS A 177 8.49 4.87 -9.28
C HIS A 177 8.75 5.92 -8.20
N ALA A 178 9.48 6.96 -8.59
CA ALA A 178 9.64 8.13 -7.72
C ALA A 178 8.34 8.95 -7.74
N ASN A 179 7.83 9.27 -6.57
CA ASN A 179 6.63 10.08 -6.47
C ASN A 179 6.97 11.56 -6.73
N ASN A 180 6.46 12.09 -7.86
CA ASN A 180 6.71 13.47 -8.31
C ASN A 180 5.85 14.51 -7.56
N TYR A 181 5.13 14.14 -6.52
CA TYR A 181 4.28 15.06 -5.74
C TYR A 181 5.10 16.06 -4.90
N PHE A 182 6.36 15.73 -4.62
CA PHE A 182 7.28 16.57 -3.87
C PHE A 182 8.35 17.11 -4.82
N GLU A 183 8.44 18.45 -4.90
CA GLU A 183 9.54 19.12 -5.59
C GLU A 183 10.86 18.75 -4.87
N LEU A 184 11.85 18.28 -5.64
CA LEU A 184 13.22 18.13 -5.14
C LEU A 184 13.73 19.51 -4.77
N LYS A 185 14.13 19.72 -3.53
CA LYS A 185 14.84 20.93 -3.12
C LYS A 185 16.28 20.85 -3.61
N GLU A 186 16.92 21.99 -3.85
CA GLU A 186 18.29 22.08 -4.39
C GLU A 186 19.34 21.23 -3.63
N ASN A 187 19.07 20.86 -2.39
CA ASN A 187 19.97 20.06 -1.54
C ASN A 187 19.48 18.63 -1.28
N ASP A 188 18.45 18.17 -1.97
CA ASP A 188 17.90 16.83 -1.80
C ASP A 188 18.65 15.83 -2.70
N ASP A 189 19.34 14.86 -2.11
CA ASP A 189 20.02 13.78 -2.84
C ASP A 189 19.05 12.70 -3.34
N PHE A 190 17.83 12.61 -2.77
CA PHE A 190 16.84 11.57 -3.03
C PHE A 190 15.41 12.14 -3.07
N PHE A 191 14.53 11.36 -3.71
CA PHE A 191 13.08 11.60 -3.60
C PHE A 191 12.60 11.44 -2.15
N GLU A 192 11.62 12.25 -1.73
CA GLU A 192 11.01 12.12 -0.40
C GLU A 192 10.17 10.85 -0.28
N VAL A 193 9.54 10.43 -1.39
CA VAL A 193 8.69 9.25 -1.48
C VAL A 193 9.02 8.45 -2.73
N CYS A 194 9.11 7.12 -2.59
CA CYS A 194 9.40 6.22 -3.70
C CYS A 194 8.61 4.91 -3.54
N GLU A 195 7.84 4.55 -4.56
CA GLU A 195 7.21 3.24 -4.66
C GLU A 195 8.15 2.25 -5.34
N ILE A 196 8.36 1.10 -4.73
CA ILE A 196 9.14 0.00 -5.30
C ILE A 196 8.29 -1.26 -5.32
N THR A 197 8.22 -1.88 -6.51
CA THR A 197 7.57 -3.19 -6.66
C THR A 197 8.61 -4.29 -6.72
N PHE A 198 8.40 -5.31 -5.91
CA PHE A 198 9.27 -6.47 -5.79
C PHE A 198 8.51 -7.76 -6.13
N VAL A 199 9.21 -8.74 -6.71
CA VAL A 199 8.70 -10.10 -6.94
C VAL A 199 9.56 -11.09 -6.17
N ASN A 200 8.94 -12.09 -5.55
CA ASN A 200 9.65 -13.12 -4.82
C ASN A 200 10.56 -13.91 -5.76
N LYS A 201 11.84 -14.08 -5.38
CA LYS A 201 12.86 -14.74 -6.19
C LYS A 201 12.53 -16.21 -6.51
N LYS A 202 11.87 -16.93 -5.61
CA LYS A 202 11.48 -18.34 -5.82
C LYS A 202 10.40 -18.49 -6.89
N ILE A 203 9.69 -17.42 -7.24
CA ILE A 203 8.55 -17.43 -8.16
C ILE A 203 8.87 -16.66 -9.45
N ASN A 204 10.01 -15.97 -9.47
CA ASN A 204 10.40 -15.14 -10.61
C ASN A 204 10.93 -16.00 -11.77
N LYS A 205 10.02 -16.42 -12.66
CA LYS A 205 10.34 -17.14 -13.89
C LYS A 205 11.14 -16.33 -14.93
N PHE A 206 11.38 -15.03 -14.69
CA PHE A 206 12.13 -14.15 -15.59
C PHE A 206 13.65 -14.20 -15.39
N ARG A 207 14.14 -14.91 -14.36
CA ARG A 207 15.59 -15.11 -14.12
C ARG A 207 16.25 -16.06 -15.11
N GLU A 208 15.46 -16.87 -15.81
CA GLU A 208 15.97 -17.94 -16.70
C GLU A 208 16.09 -17.51 -18.18
N ARG A 209 16.17 -16.19 -18.45
CA ARG A 209 16.36 -15.68 -19.82
C ARG A 209 17.58 -14.76 -19.91
#